data_d531295a90c7887afda4da48c968d335
#
_entry.id   d531295a90c7887afda4da48c968d335
#
_cell.length_a   1.000
_cell.length_b   1.000
_cell.length_c   1.000
_cell.angle_alpha   90.00
_cell.angle_beta   90.00
_cell.angle_gamma   90.00
#
_symmetry.space_group_name_H-M   'P 1'
#
loop_
_entity.id
_entity.type
_entity.pdbx_description
1 polymer ?
#
loop_
_entity_poly.entity_id
_entity_poly.type
_entity_poly.pdbx_seq_one_letter_code
_entity_poly.pdbx_strand_id
1 'polypeptide(L)'
;IVTSELDLSAPFSVLISAKVWPKDTSGIKVTAGESAAITTADLTEEFKTYLLKFDAQNSKTKIRIEPSAAKERIIIESIQIVPGHDITLPPVLKITSETTLSVPAESATKTINYTVDNPTDGVSVVASSNVSWLNSFVYDVDGVSFTIDANQGEERSGTITLSYEGAEAQTVSVTQTKPGAVMWETETFENYTVPSTTSYG
;
A
#
# COMPACT_ATOMS: atom_id res chain seq x y z
N ILE A 1 24.04 8.27 7.97
CA ILE A 1 23.98 8.11 9.43
C ILE A 1 25.06 7.12 9.87
N VAL A 2 25.71 7.35 10.98
CA VAL A 2 26.66 6.41 11.61
C VAL A 2 26.33 6.34 13.10
N THR A 3 26.19 5.14 13.65
CA THR A 3 25.92 4.95 15.08
C THR A 3 27.17 5.21 15.93
N SER A 4 27.02 5.31 17.25
CA SER A 4 28.09 5.06 18.21
C SER A 4 28.60 3.61 18.10
N GLU A 5 29.64 3.25 18.83
CA GLU A 5 30.08 1.87 18.95
C GLU A 5 29.02 1.05 19.71
N LEU A 6 28.72 -0.12 19.19
CA LEU A 6 27.74 -1.07 19.72
C LEU A 6 28.42 -2.43 19.92
N ASP A 7 27.98 -3.18 20.91
CA ASP A 7 28.37 -4.59 21.05
C ASP A 7 27.44 -5.44 20.16
N LEU A 8 27.97 -5.89 19.05
CA LEU A 8 27.29 -6.72 18.06
C LEU A 8 27.98 -8.08 17.90
N SER A 9 28.49 -8.62 19.00
CA SER A 9 29.20 -9.91 19.05
C SER A 9 28.29 -11.14 18.84
N ALA A 10 26.98 -10.96 18.71
CA ALA A 10 26.01 -11.97 18.33
C ALA A 10 25.29 -11.54 17.02
N PRO A 11 24.67 -12.48 16.28
CA PRO A 11 23.83 -12.12 15.13
C PRO A 11 22.73 -11.13 15.52
N PHE A 12 22.42 -10.20 14.62
CA PHE A 12 21.45 -9.14 14.86
C PHE A 12 20.70 -8.75 13.58
N SER A 13 19.60 -8.05 13.78
CA SER A 13 18.81 -7.49 12.68
C SER A 13 18.70 -5.97 12.83
N VAL A 14 18.67 -5.27 11.70
CA VAL A 14 18.44 -3.82 11.62
C VAL A 14 17.11 -3.61 10.92
N LEU A 15 16.16 -2.98 11.61
CA LEU A 15 14.88 -2.56 11.06
C LEU A 15 14.96 -1.06 10.77
N ILE A 16 14.62 -0.67 9.56
CA ILE A 16 14.66 0.72 9.12
C ILE A 16 13.33 1.07 8.47
N SER A 17 12.56 1.98 9.09
CA SER A 17 11.41 2.61 8.44
C SER A 17 11.91 3.80 7.63
N ALA A 18 11.75 3.72 6.30
CA ALA A 18 12.28 4.74 5.40
C ALA A 18 11.46 4.85 4.10
N LYS A 19 11.65 5.97 3.43
CA LYS A 19 11.16 6.24 2.07
C LYS A 19 12.19 7.00 1.26
N VAL A 20 12.04 6.99 -0.07
CA VAL A 20 12.87 7.82 -0.94
C VAL A 20 12.42 9.28 -0.84
N TRP A 21 13.34 10.22 -1.07
CA TRP A 21 13.00 11.62 -1.26
C TRP A 21 12.26 11.77 -2.61
N PRO A 22 11.20 12.62 -2.70
CA PRO A 22 10.44 12.79 -3.95
C PRO A 22 11.36 13.07 -5.15
N LYS A 23 11.17 12.30 -6.23
CA LYS A 23 11.93 12.31 -7.49
C LYS A 23 13.34 11.70 -7.43
N ASP A 24 13.80 11.23 -6.27
CA ASP A 24 15.04 10.48 -6.15
C ASP A 24 14.74 8.97 -6.34
N THR A 25 15.77 8.20 -6.70
CA THR A 25 15.68 6.74 -6.83
C THR A 25 16.85 6.11 -6.10
N SER A 26 16.60 5.49 -4.97
CA SER A 26 17.62 4.88 -4.12
C SER A 26 17.06 3.84 -3.19
N GLY A 27 17.82 2.78 -2.94
CA GLY A 27 17.66 1.89 -1.80
C GLY A 27 18.41 2.40 -0.58
N ILE A 28 18.42 1.58 0.47
CA ILE A 28 19.23 1.78 1.67
C ILE A 28 20.42 0.84 1.60
N LYS A 29 21.61 1.37 1.82
CA LYS A 29 22.83 0.59 2.00
C LYS A 29 23.25 0.63 3.46
N VAL A 30 23.34 -0.54 4.08
CA VAL A 30 23.73 -0.70 5.49
C VAL A 30 25.03 -1.50 5.58
N THR A 31 25.99 -1.00 6.33
CA THR A 31 27.26 -1.67 6.61
C THR A 31 27.46 -1.75 8.12
N ALA A 32 27.78 -2.92 8.62
CA ALA A 32 28.10 -3.13 10.02
C ALA A 32 29.60 -3.49 10.15
N GLY A 33 30.40 -2.61 10.74
CA GLY A 33 31.83 -2.80 10.88
C GLY A 33 32.55 -3.01 9.54
N GLU A 34 33.23 -4.14 9.40
CA GLU A 34 33.95 -4.56 8.20
C GLU A 34 33.14 -5.55 7.33
N SER A 35 31.87 -5.82 7.69
CA SER A 35 31.01 -6.71 6.91
C SER A 35 30.73 -6.16 5.50
N ALA A 36 30.37 -7.06 4.59
CA ALA A 36 29.82 -6.64 3.32
C ALA A 36 28.53 -5.83 3.53
N ALA A 37 28.36 -4.76 2.77
CA ALA A 37 27.15 -3.96 2.83
C ALA A 37 25.94 -4.76 2.34
N ILE A 38 24.83 -4.66 3.05
CA ILE A 38 23.51 -5.14 2.58
C ILE A 38 22.78 -3.96 2.00
N THR A 39 22.24 -4.14 0.79
CA THR A 39 21.49 -3.08 0.08
C THR A 39 20.06 -3.56 -0.19
N THR A 40 19.06 -2.74 0.13
CA THR A 40 17.66 -3.00 -0.23
C THR A 40 17.45 -2.73 -1.73
N ALA A 41 16.32 -3.18 -2.28
CA ALA A 41 15.77 -2.63 -3.51
C ALA A 41 15.48 -1.13 -3.34
N ASP A 42 15.17 -0.44 -4.43
CA ASP A 42 14.77 0.96 -4.40
C ASP A 42 13.56 1.18 -3.49
N LEU A 43 13.58 2.27 -2.75
CA LEU A 43 12.52 2.67 -1.84
C LEU A 43 11.34 3.25 -2.61
N THR A 44 10.16 3.16 -2.04
CA THR A 44 8.96 3.86 -2.50
C THR A 44 8.87 5.26 -1.88
N GLU A 45 7.96 6.10 -2.39
CA GLU A 45 7.66 7.42 -1.81
C GLU A 45 6.84 7.33 -0.50
N GLU A 46 6.38 6.13 -0.14
CA GLU A 46 5.74 5.85 1.15
C GLU A 46 6.71 5.20 2.13
N PHE A 47 6.52 5.47 3.43
CA PHE A 47 7.30 4.79 4.46
C PHE A 47 7.01 3.29 4.47
N LYS A 48 8.10 2.51 4.43
CA LYS A 48 8.07 1.06 4.54
C LYS A 48 9.20 0.61 5.46
N THR A 49 8.96 -0.44 6.26
CA THR A 49 9.98 -1.02 7.12
C THR A 49 10.77 -2.08 6.36
N TYR A 50 12.09 -1.96 6.40
CA TYR A 50 13.06 -2.87 5.81
C TYR A 50 13.77 -3.63 6.93
N LEU A 51 13.87 -4.94 6.78
CA LEU A 51 14.57 -5.83 7.71
C LEU A 51 15.86 -6.33 7.05
N LEU A 52 17.01 -6.02 7.66
CA LEU A 52 18.32 -6.46 7.21
C LEU A 52 18.98 -7.30 8.32
N LYS A 53 19.46 -8.49 7.97
CA LYS A 53 20.02 -9.48 8.91
C LYS A 53 21.53 -9.52 8.76
N PHE A 54 22.25 -9.44 9.86
CA PHE A 54 23.71 -9.42 9.92
C PHE A 54 24.23 -10.51 10.85
N ASP A 55 25.26 -11.21 10.42
CA ASP A 55 26.02 -12.09 11.30
C ASP A 55 26.75 -11.30 12.40
N ALA A 56 27.19 -12.02 13.43
CA ALA A 56 27.95 -11.45 14.52
C ALA A 56 29.17 -10.64 14.04
N GLN A 57 29.38 -9.51 14.66
CA GLN A 57 30.52 -8.60 14.44
C GLN A 57 31.36 -8.49 15.70
N ASN A 58 32.12 -7.43 15.84
CA ASN A 58 32.92 -7.14 17.02
C ASN A 58 32.13 -6.37 18.10
N SER A 59 32.61 -6.42 19.34
CA SER A 59 32.02 -5.68 20.47
C SER A 59 32.11 -4.15 20.36
N LYS A 60 32.81 -3.63 19.34
CA LYS A 60 32.96 -2.17 19.08
C LYS A 60 32.62 -1.87 17.60
N THR A 61 31.48 -2.28 17.18
CA THR A 61 31.03 -2.14 15.80
C THR A 61 30.16 -0.88 15.62
N LYS A 62 30.40 -0.15 14.54
CA LYS A 62 29.52 0.94 14.08
C LYS A 62 28.68 0.48 12.92
N ILE A 63 27.42 0.89 12.89
CA ILE A 63 26.53 0.69 11.74
C ILE A 63 26.50 1.99 10.95
N ARG A 64 26.77 1.90 9.65
CA ARG A 64 26.62 2.98 8.69
C ARG A 64 25.38 2.73 7.83
N ILE A 65 24.54 3.75 7.69
CA ILE A 65 23.32 3.74 6.86
C ILE A 65 23.40 4.92 5.91
N GLU A 66 23.32 4.65 4.63
CA GLU A 66 23.45 5.63 3.56
C GLU A 66 22.51 5.29 2.37
N PRO A 67 22.18 6.25 1.48
CA PRO A 67 21.55 5.93 0.22
C PRO A 67 22.41 4.95 -0.59
N SER A 68 21.79 4.02 -1.31
CA SER A 68 22.53 3.08 -2.18
C SER A 68 23.06 3.73 -3.44
N ALA A 69 22.40 4.77 -3.92
CA ALA A 69 22.80 5.56 -5.09
C ALA A 69 23.46 6.89 -4.69
N ALA A 70 24.51 7.28 -5.42
CA ALA A 70 25.24 8.51 -5.16
C ALA A 70 24.38 9.73 -5.49
N LYS A 71 24.42 10.76 -4.62
CA LYS A 71 23.68 12.03 -4.72
C LYS A 71 22.17 11.91 -4.51
N GLU A 72 21.65 10.71 -4.29
CA GLU A 72 20.25 10.47 -3.97
C GLU A 72 20.01 10.63 -2.45
N ARG A 73 18.75 10.83 -2.07
CA ARG A 73 18.34 11.10 -0.70
C ARG A 73 17.28 10.11 -0.24
N ILE A 74 17.36 9.75 1.02
CA ILE A 74 16.36 8.93 1.69
C ILE A 74 15.88 9.65 2.96
N ILE A 75 14.63 9.42 3.33
CA ILE A 75 14.06 9.90 4.58
C ILE A 75 13.92 8.68 5.48
N ILE A 76 14.51 8.74 6.66
CA ILE A 76 14.45 7.67 7.68
C ILE A 76 13.56 8.18 8.81
N GLU A 77 12.53 7.41 9.13
CA GLU A 77 11.62 7.66 10.24
C GLU A 77 12.12 7.01 11.53
N SER A 78 12.56 5.75 11.45
CA SER A 78 13.06 5.01 12.61
C SER A 78 14.14 4.01 12.23
N ILE A 79 15.01 3.70 13.20
CA ILE A 79 16.02 2.65 13.13
C ILE A 79 15.95 1.86 14.44
N GLN A 80 15.84 0.54 14.35
CA GLN A 80 15.92 -0.37 15.48
C GLN A 80 16.99 -1.43 15.20
N ILE A 81 17.79 -1.74 16.20
CA ILE A 81 18.77 -2.82 16.15
C ILE A 81 18.36 -3.83 17.22
N VAL A 82 18.12 -5.06 16.80
CA VAL A 82 17.58 -6.11 17.66
C VAL A 82 18.42 -7.36 17.58
N PRO A 83 18.64 -8.07 18.70
CA PRO A 83 19.39 -9.32 18.69
C PRO A 83 18.70 -10.40 17.87
N GLY A 84 19.49 -11.22 17.17
CA GLY A 84 19.00 -12.40 16.43
C GLY A 84 18.43 -12.11 15.04
N HIS A 85 18.05 -13.18 14.36
CA HIS A 85 17.45 -13.18 13.01
C HIS A 85 15.98 -13.64 12.98
N ASP A 86 15.43 -14.02 14.14
CA ASP A 86 14.07 -14.59 14.26
C ASP A 86 12.98 -13.52 14.31
N ILE A 87 13.22 -12.43 13.57
CA ILE A 87 12.28 -11.32 13.46
C ILE A 87 11.57 -11.41 12.12
N THR A 88 10.26 -11.32 12.17
CA THR A 88 9.40 -11.16 11.00
C THR A 88 8.72 -9.80 11.07
N LEU A 89 8.60 -9.13 9.93
CA LEU A 89 7.79 -7.92 9.84
C LEU A 89 6.31 -8.32 9.83
N PRO A 90 5.44 -7.59 10.54
CA PRO A 90 4.01 -7.84 10.46
C PRO A 90 3.52 -7.61 9.02
N PRO A 91 2.52 -8.37 8.57
CA PRO A 91 1.89 -8.12 7.29
C PRO A 91 1.17 -6.77 7.28
N VAL A 92 1.16 -6.10 6.12
CA VAL A 92 0.44 -4.84 5.92
C VAL A 92 -0.45 -4.98 4.71
N LEU A 93 -1.77 -4.94 4.91
CA LEU A 93 -2.77 -4.93 3.86
C LEU A 93 -3.06 -3.49 3.43
N LYS A 94 -3.00 -3.21 2.13
CA LYS A 94 -3.33 -1.89 1.55
C LYS A 94 -4.28 -2.06 0.38
N ILE A 95 -5.37 -1.29 0.34
CA ILE A 95 -6.21 -1.14 -0.84
C ILE A 95 -5.50 -0.16 -1.78
N THR A 96 -5.36 -0.56 -3.07
CA THR A 96 -4.71 0.24 -4.12
C THR A 96 -5.70 0.82 -5.13
N SER A 97 -6.97 0.40 -5.08
CA SER A 97 -8.09 0.99 -5.81
C SER A 97 -8.82 2.04 -4.95
N GLU A 98 -9.90 2.62 -5.49
CA GLU A 98 -10.76 3.54 -4.75
C GLU A 98 -11.41 2.85 -3.55
N THR A 99 -11.47 3.57 -2.43
CA THR A 99 -12.11 3.13 -1.18
C THR A 99 -13.54 3.62 -1.01
N THR A 100 -14.02 4.44 -1.95
CA THR A 100 -15.41 4.93 -2.02
C THR A 100 -15.92 4.74 -3.43
N LEU A 101 -16.96 3.95 -3.59
CA LEU A 101 -17.56 3.63 -4.87
C LEU A 101 -18.99 4.17 -4.91
N SER A 102 -19.32 4.93 -5.97
CA SER A 102 -20.70 5.30 -6.31
C SER A 102 -21.10 4.55 -7.56
N VAL A 103 -22.20 3.82 -7.50
CA VAL A 103 -22.65 2.95 -8.59
C VAL A 103 -24.13 3.19 -8.91
N PRO A 104 -24.55 3.00 -10.17
CA PRO A 104 -25.95 3.12 -10.56
C PRO A 104 -26.80 1.97 -9.98
N ALA A 105 -28.12 2.08 -10.17
CA ALA A 105 -29.08 1.13 -9.60
C ALA A 105 -29.01 -0.28 -10.22
N GLU A 106 -28.47 -0.40 -11.43
CA GLU A 106 -28.33 -1.67 -12.13
C GLU A 106 -27.34 -2.61 -11.43
N SER A 107 -27.51 -3.91 -11.66
CA SER A 107 -26.53 -4.90 -11.19
C SER A 107 -25.18 -4.66 -11.88
N ALA A 108 -24.10 -4.78 -11.10
CA ALA A 108 -22.73 -4.56 -11.59
C ALA A 108 -21.74 -5.50 -10.91
N THR A 109 -20.59 -5.68 -11.55
CA THR A 109 -19.42 -6.30 -10.94
C THR A 109 -18.32 -5.24 -10.79
N LYS A 110 -17.68 -5.18 -9.63
CA LYS A 110 -16.55 -4.30 -9.34
C LYS A 110 -15.40 -5.10 -8.76
N THR A 111 -14.19 -4.55 -8.86
CA THR A 111 -12.98 -5.15 -8.32
C THR A 111 -12.31 -4.17 -7.35
N ILE A 112 -11.90 -4.68 -6.20
CA ILE A 112 -11.04 -3.98 -5.24
C ILE A 112 -9.65 -4.56 -5.41
N ASN A 113 -8.69 -3.71 -5.81
CA ASN A 113 -7.28 -4.10 -5.87
C ASN A 113 -6.60 -3.82 -4.54
N TYR A 114 -5.68 -4.70 -4.16
CA TYR A 114 -4.94 -4.59 -2.91
C TYR A 114 -3.50 -5.12 -3.06
N THR A 115 -2.67 -4.78 -2.07
CA THR A 115 -1.34 -5.38 -1.87
C THR A 115 -1.20 -5.86 -0.43
N VAL A 116 -0.40 -6.90 -0.23
CA VAL A 116 0.02 -7.34 1.11
C VAL A 116 1.54 -7.29 1.16
N ASP A 117 2.07 -6.37 1.96
CA ASP A 117 3.49 -6.34 2.29
C ASP A 117 3.79 -7.35 3.40
N ASN A 118 4.93 -8.03 3.33
CA ASN A 118 5.35 -9.07 4.28
C ASN A 118 4.30 -10.18 4.47
N PRO A 119 3.84 -10.82 3.40
CA PRO A 119 2.80 -11.83 3.50
C PRO A 119 3.28 -13.03 4.33
N THR A 120 2.36 -13.67 5.04
CA THR A 120 2.58 -14.91 5.77
C THR A 120 2.20 -16.09 4.89
N ASP A 121 3.04 -17.10 4.82
CA ASP A 121 2.77 -18.30 4.02
C ASP A 121 1.44 -18.97 4.42
N GLY A 122 0.64 -19.29 3.42
CA GLY A 122 -0.66 -19.96 3.61
C GLY A 122 -1.80 -19.05 4.09
N VAL A 123 -1.56 -17.75 4.30
CA VAL A 123 -2.59 -16.77 4.66
C VAL A 123 -3.07 -16.04 3.41
N SER A 124 -4.39 -15.86 3.29
CA SER A 124 -5.03 -15.18 2.17
C SER A 124 -5.90 -14.03 2.65
N VAL A 125 -6.11 -13.04 1.79
CA VAL A 125 -7.08 -11.97 2.04
C VAL A 125 -8.49 -12.54 2.03
N VAL A 126 -9.33 -12.09 2.95
CA VAL A 126 -10.75 -12.44 3.05
C VAL A 126 -11.56 -11.17 2.94
N ALA A 127 -12.57 -11.18 2.05
CA ALA A 127 -13.55 -10.10 1.90
C ALA A 127 -14.88 -10.48 2.55
N SER A 128 -15.52 -9.53 3.20
CA SER A 128 -16.85 -9.66 3.75
C SER A 128 -17.66 -8.39 3.54
N SER A 129 -18.98 -8.49 3.53
CA SER A 129 -19.87 -7.34 3.43
C SER A 129 -20.82 -7.28 4.64
N ASN A 130 -21.16 -6.05 5.05
CA ASN A 130 -22.17 -5.81 6.07
C ASN A 130 -23.62 -5.85 5.53
N VAL A 131 -23.80 -6.05 4.21
CA VAL A 131 -25.09 -6.09 3.52
C VAL A 131 -25.14 -7.22 2.49
N SER A 132 -26.32 -7.80 2.26
CA SER A 132 -26.47 -8.97 1.39
C SER A 132 -26.39 -8.67 -0.10
N TRP A 133 -26.64 -7.43 -0.53
CA TRP A 133 -26.62 -7.03 -1.93
C TRP A 133 -25.22 -6.75 -2.48
N LEU A 134 -24.18 -6.81 -1.64
CA LEU A 134 -22.76 -6.88 -1.99
C LEU A 134 -22.29 -8.31 -1.71
N ASN A 135 -22.13 -9.12 -2.75
CA ASN A 135 -21.93 -10.57 -2.61
C ASN A 135 -21.00 -11.17 -3.68
N SER A 136 -20.91 -12.51 -3.72
CA SER A 136 -20.18 -13.27 -4.76
C SER A 136 -18.73 -12.84 -4.91
N PHE A 137 -17.97 -12.83 -3.82
CA PHE A 137 -16.56 -12.49 -3.82
C PHE A 137 -15.73 -13.54 -4.57
N VAL A 138 -14.98 -13.10 -5.59
CA VAL A 138 -14.06 -13.93 -6.38
C VAL A 138 -12.65 -13.33 -6.27
N TYR A 139 -11.70 -14.14 -5.84
CA TYR A 139 -10.33 -13.70 -5.56
C TYR A 139 -9.41 -13.97 -6.74
N ASP A 140 -8.54 -13.01 -7.04
CA ASP A 140 -7.42 -13.09 -7.96
C ASP A 140 -6.11 -12.77 -7.20
N VAL A 141 -4.97 -12.74 -7.88
CA VAL A 141 -3.63 -12.58 -7.27
C VAL A 141 -3.52 -11.31 -6.39
N ASP A 142 -4.06 -10.19 -6.86
CA ASP A 142 -3.96 -8.86 -6.26
C ASP A 142 -5.30 -8.09 -6.27
N GLY A 143 -6.40 -8.82 -6.35
CA GLY A 143 -7.74 -8.24 -6.39
C GLY A 143 -8.82 -9.18 -5.89
N VAL A 144 -9.94 -8.61 -5.51
CA VAL A 144 -11.19 -9.30 -5.23
C VAL A 144 -12.33 -8.64 -5.98
N SER A 145 -12.98 -9.41 -6.85
CA SER A 145 -14.18 -8.98 -7.56
C SER A 145 -15.41 -9.36 -6.76
N PHE A 146 -16.46 -8.55 -6.82
CA PHE A 146 -17.72 -8.77 -6.13
C PHE A 146 -18.90 -8.31 -6.98
N THR A 147 -20.06 -8.90 -6.71
CA THR A 147 -21.32 -8.55 -7.38
C THR A 147 -22.11 -7.55 -6.53
N ILE A 148 -22.69 -6.57 -7.19
CA ILE A 148 -23.64 -5.59 -6.67
C ILE A 148 -24.99 -5.94 -7.26
N ASP A 149 -25.96 -6.34 -6.44
CA ASP A 149 -27.32 -6.64 -6.90
C ASP A 149 -28.05 -5.37 -7.30
N ALA A 150 -28.98 -5.48 -8.29
CA ALA A 150 -29.77 -4.34 -8.71
C ALA A 150 -30.58 -3.73 -7.54
N ASN A 151 -30.62 -2.41 -7.49
CA ASN A 151 -31.43 -1.65 -6.54
C ASN A 151 -32.79 -1.33 -7.16
N GLN A 152 -33.87 -1.73 -6.50
CA GLN A 152 -35.25 -1.41 -6.93
C GLN A 152 -35.93 -0.38 -6.01
N GLY A 153 -35.19 0.12 -5.02
CA GLY A 153 -35.69 1.04 -3.98
C GLY A 153 -34.94 2.37 -3.93
N GLU A 154 -34.90 2.96 -2.75
CA GLU A 154 -34.16 4.18 -2.49
C GLU A 154 -32.64 3.95 -2.51
N GLU A 155 -31.87 5.04 -2.54
CA GLU A 155 -30.41 4.98 -2.41
C GLU A 155 -29.99 4.17 -1.20
N ARG A 156 -28.96 3.34 -1.37
CA ARG A 156 -28.48 2.45 -0.31
C ARG A 156 -26.95 2.46 -0.22
N SER A 157 -26.44 2.22 0.97
CA SER A 157 -25.00 2.13 1.23
C SER A 157 -24.63 0.84 1.94
N GLY A 158 -23.44 0.34 1.66
CA GLY A 158 -22.86 -0.83 2.27
C GLY A 158 -21.35 -0.69 2.38
N THR A 159 -20.74 -1.57 3.17
CA THR A 159 -19.28 -1.59 3.36
C THR A 159 -18.75 -3.00 3.10
N ILE A 160 -17.69 -3.08 2.32
CA ILE A 160 -16.88 -4.28 2.17
C ILE A 160 -15.65 -4.12 3.05
N THR A 161 -15.35 -5.14 3.84
CA THR A 161 -14.16 -5.24 4.68
C THR A 161 -13.22 -6.28 4.10
N LEU A 162 -11.98 -5.90 3.80
CA LEU A 162 -10.88 -6.80 3.51
C LEU A 162 -10.08 -7.04 4.79
N SER A 163 -9.82 -8.28 5.13
CA SER A 163 -9.02 -8.69 6.28
C SER A 163 -7.91 -9.65 5.85
N TYR A 164 -6.79 -9.55 6.52
CA TYR A 164 -5.64 -10.43 6.40
C TYR A 164 -5.12 -10.70 7.80
N GLU A 165 -4.86 -11.96 8.15
CA GLU A 165 -4.40 -12.32 9.49
C GLU A 165 -3.09 -11.61 9.84
N GLY A 166 -3.08 -10.92 10.99
CA GLY A 166 -1.94 -10.14 11.46
C GLY A 166 -1.85 -8.71 10.90
N ALA A 167 -2.71 -8.31 9.96
CA ALA A 167 -2.77 -6.95 9.42
C ALA A 167 -4.04 -6.19 9.90
N GLU A 168 -3.99 -4.87 9.82
CA GLU A 168 -5.18 -4.04 10.04
C GLU A 168 -6.17 -4.22 8.88
N ALA A 169 -7.44 -4.42 9.20
CA ALA A 169 -8.50 -4.57 8.20
C ALA A 169 -8.73 -3.26 7.44
N GLN A 170 -9.03 -3.37 6.15
CA GLN A 170 -9.29 -2.25 5.25
C GLN A 170 -10.75 -2.26 4.80
N THR A 171 -11.32 -1.10 4.52
CA THR A 171 -12.74 -0.98 4.15
C THR A 171 -12.96 -0.20 2.87
N VAL A 172 -13.97 -0.61 2.10
CA VAL A 172 -14.48 0.10 0.93
C VAL A 172 -15.96 0.39 1.15
N SER A 173 -16.32 1.66 1.01
CA SER A 173 -17.72 2.11 1.08
C SER A 173 -18.34 2.08 -0.31
N VAL A 174 -19.54 1.51 -0.44
CA VAL A 174 -20.29 1.43 -1.70
C VAL A 174 -21.62 2.11 -1.50
N THR A 175 -21.93 3.12 -2.33
CA THR A 175 -23.24 3.77 -2.40
C THR A 175 -23.87 3.44 -3.74
N GLN A 176 -25.08 2.92 -3.72
CA GLN A 176 -25.82 2.59 -4.92
C GLN A 176 -27.06 3.49 -5.03
N THR A 177 -27.17 4.19 -6.15
CA THR A 177 -28.27 5.12 -6.40
C THR A 177 -29.62 4.39 -6.53
N LYS A 178 -30.71 5.14 -6.41
CA LYS A 178 -32.04 4.64 -6.73
C LYS A 178 -32.26 4.57 -8.25
N PRO A 179 -33.21 3.75 -8.75
CA PRO A 179 -33.57 3.69 -10.17
C PRO A 179 -33.92 5.07 -10.70
N GLY A 180 -33.49 5.35 -11.92
CA GLY A 180 -33.75 6.63 -12.61
C GLY A 180 -32.94 7.83 -12.13
N ALA A 181 -31.98 7.63 -11.20
CA ALA A 181 -31.00 8.67 -10.87
C ALA A 181 -30.02 8.88 -12.03
N VAL A 182 -29.86 10.14 -12.45
CA VAL A 182 -28.84 10.49 -13.45
C VAL A 182 -27.51 10.66 -12.74
N MET A 183 -26.55 9.80 -13.06
CA MET A 183 -25.16 9.98 -12.65
C MET A 183 -24.54 11.03 -13.56
N TRP A 184 -24.18 12.19 -13.00
CA TRP A 184 -23.42 13.19 -13.74
C TRP A 184 -21.96 12.75 -13.79
N GLU A 185 -21.50 12.33 -14.97
CA GLU A 185 -20.06 12.25 -15.21
C GLU A 185 -19.51 13.69 -15.22
N THR A 186 -18.38 13.90 -14.60
CA THR A 186 -17.67 15.18 -14.68
C THR A 186 -17.08 15.26 -16.10
N GLU A 187 -17.84 15.82 -17.05
CA GLU A 187 -17.29 16.16 -18.35
C GLU A 187 -16.31 17.32 -18.18
N THR A 188 -15.05 17.08 -18.47
CA THR A 188 -14.09 18.15 -18.66
C THR A 188 -14.37 18.81 -20.01
N PHE A 189 -14.90 20.02 -19.98
CA PHE A 189 -15.22 20.82 -21.18
C PHE A 189 -13.99 21.31 -21.95
N GLU A 190 -12.89 20.59 -21.94
CA GLU A 190 -11.64 21.02 -22.61
C GLU A 190 -11.73 21.10 -24.14
N ASN A 191 -12.80 20.56 -24.75
CA ASN A 191 -12.97 20.54 -26.21
C ASN A 191 -14.34 21.07 -26.68
N TYR A 192 -15.04 21.88 -25.89
CA TYR A 192 -16.30 22.47 -26.37
C TYR A 192 -16.01 23.68 -27.23
N THR A 193 -16.12 23.50 -28.56
CA THR A 193 -16.10 24.61 -29.53
C THR A 193 -17.48 25.22 -29.59
N VAL A 194 -17.67 26.42 -29.06
CA VAL A 194 -18.89 27.18 -29.20
C VAL A 194 -19.08 27.51 -30.69
N PRO A 195 -20.20 27.06 -31.37
CA PRO A 195 -20.43 27.46 -32.71
C PRO A 195 -20.56 28.98 -32.77
N SER A 196 -19.81 29.64 -33.65
CA SER A 196 -19.94 31.06 -33.86
C SER A 196 -21.37 31.38 -34.34
N THR A 197 -22.09 32.20 -33.60
CA THR A 197 -23.38 32.76 -34.07
C THR A 197 -23.09 33.65 -35.28
N THR A 198 -23.49 33.18 -36.47
CA THR A 198 -23.54 34.05 -37.66
C THR A 198 -24.53 35.17 -37.36
N SER A 199 -24.03 36.37 -37.30
CA SER A 199 -24.82 37.62 -37.27
C SER A 199 -25.75 37.66 -38.46
N TYR A 200 -27.07 37.73 -38.22
CA TYR A 200 -28.02 38.14 -39.24
C TYR A 200 -27.88 39.64 -39.44
N GLY A 201 -27.45 40.06 -40.64
CA GLY A 201 -27.52 41.39 -41.15
C GLY A 201 -28.95 41.74 -41.63
#